data_1eafc13f983bd9d902392534e1fbb614
#
_entry.id   1eafc13f983bd9d902392534e1fbb614
#
_cell.length_a   1.000
_cell.length_b   1.000
_cell.length_c   1.000
_cell.angle_alpha   90.00
_cell.angle_beta   90.00
_cell.angle_gamma   90.00
#
_symmetry.space_group_name_H-M   'P 1'
#
loop_
_entity.id
_entity.type
_entity.pdbx_description
1 polymer ?
#
loop_
_entity_poly.entity_id
_entity_poly.type
_entity_poly.pdbx_seq_one_letter_code
_entity_poly.pdbx_strand_id
1 'polypeptide(L)'
;MVEGEKGLVLSFDQYNSKGTMLEEKIGAIEGSKIKEIYSQGSMGNLFYYEDGLHAVGMRKRFDWPTNTTVLKISKAGKVSFKYHSFDRNVVKAEVNESILYFLYEDSGKTLLRDGTNNIDLINSEVTIKDFAFNNEQTFVIANSFSNPDEIYELNNGQLTKISEANESFTKKVKTWDCEYERIDTGKSEIDTWGIFVGKDKPTILNIHGGPASQYAFTFFDEFQTYASAGFNVIACNPRGSSGRGHDFLRDVCGNKWGVT
;
A
#
# COMPACT_ATOMS: atom_id res chain seq x y z
N MET A 1 8.36 4.76 -15.45
CA MET A 1 8.76 5.72 -16.51
C MET A 1 7.57 6.60 -16.80
N VAL A 2 7.75 7.86 -16.96
CA VAL A 2 6.67 8.82 -17.30
C VAL A 2 7.16 9.82 -18.35
N GLU A 3 6.31 10.14 -19.32
CA GLU A 3 6.57 11.12 -20.36
C GLU A 3 5.95 12.46 -19.96
N GLY A 4 6.68 13.53 -20.16
CA GLY A 4 6.24 14.91 -19.94
C GLY A 4 6.66 15.82 -21.08
N GLU A 5 6.23 17.08 -21.06
CA GLU A 5 6.56 18.08 -22.11
C GLU A 5 8.07 18.24 -22.39
N LYS A 6 8.94 17.82 -21.47
CA LYS A 6 10.41 17.95 -21.55
C LYS A 6 11.15 16.63 -21.73
N GLY A 7 10.45 15.56 -22.09
CA GLY A 7 11.03 14.25 -22.33
C GLY A 7 10.69 13.22 -21.26
N LEU A 8 11.36 12.10 -21.36
CA LEU A 8 11.08 10.88 -20.59
C LEU A 8 11.85 10.89 -19.27
N VAL A 9 11.14 10.67 -18.17
CA VAL A 9 11.71 10.51 -16.83
C VAL A 9 11.49 9.09 -16.34
N LEU A 10 12.49 8.54 -15.69
CA LEU A 10 12.44 7.17 -15.15
C LEU A 10 13.03 7.10 -13.74
N SER A 11 12.55 6.14 -12.96
CA SER A 11 13.24 5.65 -11.77
C SER A 11 14.10 4.44 -12.15
N PHE A 12 15.26 4.31 -11.54
CA PHE A 12 16.18 3.22 -11.79
C PHE A 12 17.08 2.98 -10.58
N ASP A 13 17.56 1.74 -10.47
CA ASP A 13 18.51 1.35 -9.45
C ASP A 13 19.92 1.37 -9.99
N GLN A 14 20.85 1.91 -9.24
CA GLN A 14 22.26 1.93 -9.57
C GLN A 14 23.10 1.56 -8.34
N TYR A 15 24.12 0.72 -8.53
CA TYR A 15 25.11 0.50 -7.47
C TYR A 15 25.87 1.80 -7.19
N ASN A 16 26.11 2.07 -5.90
CA ASN A 16 26.99 3.17 -5.50
C ASN A 16 28.41 2.96 -6.07
N SER A 17 29.25 4.00 -5.96
CA SER A 17 30.62 3.97 -6.48
C SER A 17 31.51 2.86 -5.91
N LYS A 18 31.11 2.25 -4.79
CA LYS A 18 31.82 1.13 -4.15
C LYS A 18 31.23 -0.24 -4.54
N GLY A 19 30.14 -0.28 -5.30
CA GLY A 19 29.45 -1.51 -5.68
C GLY A 19 28.80 -2.28 -4.52
N THR A 20 28.59 -1.62 -3.37
CA THR A 20 28.14 -2.28 -2.14
C THR A 20 26.65 -2.07 -1.83
N MET A 21 26.00 -1.11 -2.46
CA MET A 21 24.62 -0.76 -2.18
C MET A 21 23.91 -0.26 -3.44
N LEU A 22 22.68 -0.74 -3.67
CA LEU A 22 21.79 -0.19 -4.69
C LEU A 22 21.22 1.14 -4.19
N GLU A 23 21.26 2.15 -5.05
CA GLU A 23 20.67 3.46 -4.84
C GLU A 23 19.54 3.65 -5.84
N GLU A 24 18.36 3.95 -5.35
CA GLU A 24 17.22 4.33 -6.19
C GLU A 24 17.42 5.77 -6.68
N LYS A 25 17.28 5.98 -7.96
CA LYS A 25 17.50 7.28 -8.62
C LYS A 25 16.36 7.65 -9.53
N ILE A 26 16.19 8.94 -9.72
CA ILE A 26 15.31 9.49 -10.75
C ILE A 26 16.18 10.26 -11.75
N GLY A 27 15.99 10.00 -13.03
CA GLY A 27 16.72 10.66 -14.08
C GLY A 27 15.87 10.97 -15.31
N ALA A 28 16.24 12.03 -16.02
CA ALA A 28 15.69 12.38 -17.33
C ALA A 28 16.55 11.81 -18.45
N ILE A 29 15.92 11.32 -19.51
CA ILE A 29 16.61 10.90 -20.72
C ILE A 29 16.89 12.13 -21.58
N GLU A 30 18.18 12.43 -21.77
CA GLU A 30 18.68 13.48 -22.66
C GLU A 30 19.53 12.84 -23.77
N GLY A 31 18.92 12.60 -24.95
CA GLY A 31 19.55 11.85 -26.03
C GLY A 31 19.86 10.42 -25.65
N SER A 32 21.15 10.02 -25.66
CA SER A 32 21.62 8.67 -25.25
C SER A 32 22.06 8.59 -23.78
N LYS A 33 21.85 9.64 -22.98
CA LYS A 33 22.30 9.72 -21.60
C LYS A 33 21.14 9.87 -20.63
N ILE A 34 21.34 9.39 -19.41
CA ILE A 34 20.45 9.64 -18.28
C ILE A 34 21.09 10.73 -17.43
N LYS A 35 20.39 11.85 -17.26
CA LYS A 35 20.75 12.91 -16.35
C LYS A 35 20.03 12.72 -15.03
N GLU A 36 20.80 12.46 -13.97
CA GLU A 36 20.25 12.31 -12.63
C GLU A 36 19.53 13.58 -12.17
N ILE A 37 18.32 13.42 -11.65
CA ILE A 37 17.51 14.48 -11.05
C ILE A 37 17.52 14.35 -9.53
N TYR A 38 17.44 13.12 -9.00
CA TYR A 38 17.33 12.85 -7.57
C TYR A 38 17.85 11.45 -7.19
N SER A 39 18.53 11.34 -6.03
CA SER A 39 19.17 10.11 -5.57
C SER A 39 19.16 9.92 -4.04
N GLN A 40 18.38 10.68 -3.29
CA GLN A 40 18.47 10.67 -1.81
C GLN A 40 17.31 9.95 -1.10
N GLY A 41 16.33 9.43 -1.83
CA GLY A 41 15.15 8.78 -1.27
C GLY A 41 14.84 7.45 -1.95
N SER A 42 13.82 6.77 -1.45
CA SER A 42 13.16 5.64 -2.12
C SER A 42 11.90 6.18 -2.76
N MET A 43 11.83 6.17 -4.08
CA MET A 43 10.75 6.77 -4.85
C MET A 43 10.40 5.92 -6.06
N GLY A 44 9.15 5.46 -6.10
CA GLY A 44 8.56 4.83 -7.26
C GLY A 44 7.41 5.65 -7.82
N ASN A 45 6.62 5.05 -8.70
CA ASN A 45 5.36 5.57 -9.21
C ASN A 45 5.44 7.07 -9.57
N LEU A 46 6.23 7.37 -10.62
CA LEU A 46 6.42 8.72 -11.14
C LEU A 46 5.19 9.15 -11.97
N PHE A 47 4.78 10.41 -11.81
CA PHE A 47 3.70 11.01 -12.60
C PHE A 47 3.84 12.53 -12.68
N TYR A 48 3.20 13.13 -13.67
CA TYR A 48 3.06 14.59 -13.77
C TYR A 48 1.72 15.02 -13.21
N TYR A 49 1.73 16.04 -12.37
CA TYR A 49 0.54 16.65 -11.80
C TYR A 49 0.73 18.16 -11.67
N GLU A 50 -0.30 18.93 -12.05
CA GLU A 50 -0.17 20.39 -12.17
C GLU A 50 1.04 20.75 -13.07
N ASP A 51 2.00 21.48 -12.55
CA ASP A 51 3.18 21.98 -13.26
C ASP A 51 4.47 21.19 -12.96
N GLY A 52 4.38 20.03 -12.30
CA GLY A 52 5.56 19.37 -11.80
C GLY A 52 5.58 17.84 -11.83
N LEU A 53 6.79 17.33 -11.72
CA LEU A 53 7.04 15.91 -11.52
C LEU A 53 6.74 15.53 -10.07
N HIS A 54 6.00 14.44 -9.89
CA HIS A 54 5.68 13.87 -8.59
C HIS A 54 6.09 12.40 -8.54
N ALA A 55 6.24 11.90 -7.32
CA ALA A 55 6.50 10.50 -7.03
C ALA A 55 5.78 10.07 -5.75
N VAL A 56 5.46 8.80 -5.64
CA VAL A 56 5.15 8.16 -4.35
C VAL A 56 6.45 7.64 -3.74
N GLY A 57 6.71 7.98 -2.50
CA GLY A 57 7.92 7.50 -1.85
C GLY A 57 8.27 8.21 -0.54
N MET A 58 9.48 7.96 -0.08
CA MET A 58 10.07 8.57 1.11
C MET A 58 11.08 9.65 0.70
N ARG A 59 11.08 10.78 1.41
CA ARG A 59 11.98 11.89 1.11
C ARG A 59 13.46 11.53 1.27
N LYS A 60 13.78 10.68 2.25
CA LYS A 60 15.13 10.24 2.52
C LYS A 60 15.14 8.75 2.85
N ARG A 61 16.05 8.02 2.24
CA ARG A 61 16.22 6.58 2.47
C ARG A 61 16.50 6.22 3.94
N PHE A 62 17.17 7.09 4.66
CA PHE A 62 17.54 6.88 6.07
C PHE A 62 16.49 7.36 7.08
N ASP A 63 15.37 7.90 6.62
CA ASP A 63 14.23 8.22 7.49
C ASP A 63 13.34 6.98 7.77
N TRP A 64 13.72 5.82 7.22
CA TRP A 64 12.99 4.56 7.42
C TRP A 64 13.01 4.10 8.90
N PRO A 65 11.92 3.56 9.47
CA PRO A 65 10.61 3.44 8.85
C PRO A 65 9.85 4.78 8.88
N THR A 66 9.26 5.11 7.76
CA THR A 66 8.35 6.26 7.62
C THR A 66 7.28 5.94 6.57
N ASN A 67 6.13 6.57 6.66
CA ASN A 67 5.10 6.43 5.63
C ASN A 67 5.62 6.93 4.28
N THR A 68 5.31 6.22 3.21
CA THR A 68 5.41 6.75 1.85
C THR A 68 4.30 7.78 1.63
N THR A 69 4.58 8.78 0.82
CA THR A 69 3.65 9.87 0.53
C THR A 69 3.84 10.38 -0.89
N VAL A 70 2.97 11.28 -1.33
CA VAL A 70 3.13 11.99 -2.60
C VAL A 70 4.11 13.15 -2.41
N LEU A 71 5.18 13.13 -3.18
CA LEU A 71 6.27 14.09 -3.17
C LEU A 71 6.30 14.87 -4.50
N LYS A 72 6.53 16.18 -4.44
CA LYS A 72 6.84 17.03 -5.61
C LYS A 72 8.35 17.13 -5.76
N ILE A 73 8.84 16.91 -6.98
CA ILE A 73 10.27 16.97 -7.31
C ILE A 73 10.51 18.16 -8.24
N SER A 74 11.28 19.13 -7.78
CA SER A 74 11.65 20.28 -8.58
C SER A 74 12.70 19.92 -9.65
N LYS A 75 12.86 20.76 -10.67
CA LYS A 75 13.90 20.61 -11.70
C LYS A 75 15.34 20.57 -11.14
N ALA A 76 15.55 21.15 -9.96
CA ALA A 76 16.83 21.15 -9.27
C ALA A 76 16.98 19.94 -8.31
N GLY A 77 16.07 18.95 -8.36
CA GLY A 77 16.07 17.79 -7.49
C GLY A 77 15.65 18.07 -6.05
N LYS A 78 15.08 19.24 -5.76
CA LYS A 78 14.56 19.54 -4.43
C LYS A 78 13.19 18.91 -4.25
N VAL A 79 13.02 18.15 -3.16
CA VAL A 79 11.80 17.44 -2.84
C VAL A 79 11.01 18.19 -1.77
N SER A 80 9.70 18.24 -1.96
CA SER A 80 8.73 18.76 -0.99
C SER A 80 7.52 17.82 -0.87
N PHE A 81 6.87 17.82 0.28
CA PHE A 81 5.66 17.03 0.50
C PHE A 81 4.46 17.72 -0.17
N LYS A 82 3.62 16.94 -0.88
CA LYS A 82 2.35 17.44 -1.41
C LYS A 82 1.27 17.43 -0.30
N TYR A 83 1.24 16.37 0.54
CA TYR A 83 0.25 16.16 1.61
C TYR A 83 0.93 16.03 2.97
N HIS A 84 1.25 17.15 3.62
CA HIS A 84 1.93 17.18 4.91
C HIS A 84 1.13 16.56 6.07
N SER A 85 -0.20 16.68 6.03
CA SER A 85 -1.09 16.26 7.11
C SER A 85 -1.70 14.87 6.90
N PHE A 86 -1.41 14.22 5.78
CA PHE A 86 -1.95 12.89 5.50
C PHE A 86 -1.05 11.82 6.12
N ASP A 87 -1.41 11.39 7.32
CA ASP A 87 -0.62 10.44 8.11
C ASP A 87 -1.00 8.99 7.84
N ARG A 88 -0.88 8.58 6.57
CA ARG A 88 -1.06 7.20 6.12
C ARG A 88 -0.04 6.87 5.03
N ASN A 89 0.21 5.58 4.87
CA ASN A 89 1.13 5.06 3.86
C ASN A 89 0.46 5.08 2.48
N VAL A 90 0.94 5.95 1.58
CA VAL A 90 0.48 5.99 0.19
C VAL A 90 1.19 4.91 -0.61
N VAL A 91 0.43 4.05 -1.30
CA VAL A 91 0.96 2.89 -2.04
C VAL A 91 1.18 3.21 -3.52
N LYS A 92 0.21 3.86 -4.15
CA LYS A 92 0.22 4.22 -5.57
C LYS A 92 -0.54 5.52 -5.76
N ALA A 93 -0.12 6.33 -6.73
CA ALA A 93 -0.85 7.53 -7.14
C ALA A 93 -0.90 7.65 -8.66
N GLU A 94 -1.97 8.22 -9.18
CA GLU A 94 -2.19 8.46 -10.60
C GLU A 94 -3.06 9.69 -10.81
N VAL A 95 -2.90 10.35 -11.97
CA VAL A 95 -3.68 11.53 -12.33
C VAL A 95 -4.64 11.18 -13.45
N ASN A 96 -5.91 11.47 -13.24
CA ASN A 96 -6.93 11.40 -14.27
C ASN A 96 -7.71 12.71 -14.32
N GLU A 97 -7.85 13.33 -15.50
CA GLU A 97 -8.57 14.60 -15.71
C GLU A 97 -8.19 15.72 -14.73
N SER A 98 -6.89 15.87 -14.45
CA SER A 98 -6.36 16.84 -13.48
C SER A 98 -6.70 16.59 -12.01
N ILE A 99 -7.29 15.45 -11.70
CA ILE A 99 -7.52 15.00 -10.33
C ILE A 99 -6.43 13.99 -9.96
N LEU A 100 -5.83 14.18 -8.80
CA LEU A 100 -4.86 13.23 -8.25
C LEU A 100 -5.58 12.19 -7.40
N TYR A 101 -5.49 10.94 -7.81
CA TYR A 101 -5.98 9.79 -7.05
C TYR A 101 -4.84 9.01 -6.43
N PHE A 102 -5.04 8.43 -5.26
CA PHE A 102 -4.06 7.53 -4.68
C PHE A 102 -4.66 6.43 -3.81
N LEU A 103 -3.96 5.30 -3.80
CA LEU A 103 -4.18 4.22 -2.85
C LEU A 103 -3.41 4.49 -1.57
N TYR A 104 -4.02 4.21 -0.43
CA TYR A 104 -3.39 4.34 0.87
C TYR A 104 -3.83 3.23 1.83
N GLU A 105 -2.96 2.92 2.77
CA GLU A 105 -3.22 1.92 3.82
C GLU A 105 -3.88 2.59 5.04
N ASP A 106 -4.96 2.00 5.54
CA ASP A 106 -5.61 2.40 6.79
C ASP A 106 -6.23 1.20 7.53
N SER A 107 -5.65 0.86 8.68
CA SER A 107 -6.20 -0.17 9.60
C SER A 107 -6.54 -1.48 8.89
N GLY A 108 -5.58 -2.04 8.16
CA GLY A 108 -5.74 -3.27 7.40
C GLY A 108 -6.58 -3.16 6.12
N LYS A 109 -6.90 -1.95 5.68
CA LYS A 109 -7.54 -1.68 4.39
C LYS A 109 -6.56 -1.01 3.45
N THR A 110 -6.75 -1.19 2.14
CA THR A 110 -6.13 -0.34 1.13
C THR A 110 -7.23 0.31 0.32
N LEU A 111 -7.35 1.62 0.43
CA LEU A 111 -8.49 2.40 -0.04
C LEU A 111 -8.07 3.37 -1.13
N LEU A 112 -9.02 3.75 -1.99
CA LEU A 112 -8.84 4.74 -3.06
C LEU A 112 -9.37 6.10 -2.61
N ARG A 113 -8.54 7.14 -2.78
CA ARG A 113 -8.84 8.53 -2.41
C ARG A 113 -8.66 9.47 -3.59
N ASP A 114 -9.60 10.39 -3.74
CA ASP A 114 -9.41 11.64 -4.48
C ASP A 114 -8.60 12.59 -3.59
N GLY A 115 -7.33 12.72 -3.90
CA GLY A 115 -6.41 13.56 -3.14
C GLY A 115 -6.57 15.05 -3.43
N THR A 116 -7.13 15.42 -4.58
CA THR A 116 -7.38 16.82 -4.94
C THR A 116 -8.53 17.41 -4.10
N ASN A 117 -9.61 16.67 -4.00
CA ASN A 117 -10.80 17.07 -3.22
C ASN A 117 -10.79 16.55 -1.79
N ASN A 118 -9.82 15.71 -1.44
CA ASN A 118 -9.66 15.13 -0.11
C ASN A 118 -10.84 14.21 0.29
N ILE A 119 -11.31 13.37 -0.63
CA ILE A 119 -12.48 12.51 -0.48
C ILE A 119 -12.09 11.05 -0.64
N ASP A 120 -12.45 10.20 0.31
CA ASP A 120 -12.33 8.75 0.16
C ASP A 120 -13.46 8.25 -0.76
N LEU A 121 -13.08 7.57 -1.84
CA LEU A 121 -14.05 7.04 -2.80
C LEU A 121 -14.71 5.75 -2.34
N ILE A 122 -14.11 5.09 -1.36
CA ILE A 122 -14.61 3.86 -0.75
C ILE A 122 -14.13 3.75 0.69
N ASN A 123 -14.97 3.15 1.55
CA ASN A 123 -14.60 2.77 2.91
C ASN A 123 -15.19 1.39 3.24
N SER A 124 -14.55 0.34 2.76
CA SER A 124 -14.95 -1.06 2.94
C SER A 124 -13.77 -1.90 3.41
N GLU A 125 -14.05 -3.08 3.95
CA GLU A 125 -13.06 -4.06 4.41
C GLU A 125 -12.46 -4.82 3.22
N VAL A 126 -11.67 -4.09 2.42
CA VAL A 126 -11.05 -4.59 1.18
C VAL A 126 -9.61 -4.11 1.05
N THR A 127 -8.88 -4.81 0.23
CA THR A 127 -7.59 -4.35 -0.29
C THR A 127 -7.74 -4.05 -1.77
N ILE A 128 -7.64 -2.78 -2.14
CA ILE A 128 -7.53 -2.36 -3.54
C ILE A 128 -6.06 -2.45 -3.93
N LYS A 129 -5.77 -3.24 -4.97
CA LYS A 129 -4.39 -3.45 -5.46
C LYS A 129 -4.03 -2.51 -6.59
N ASP A 130 -5.02 -2.15 -7.40
CA ASP A 130 -4.83 -1.27 -8.54
C ASP A 130 -6.14 -0.58 -8.91
N PHE A 131 -6.07 0.47 -9.71
CA PHE A 131 -7.22 1.19 -10.21
C PHE A 131 -6.95 1.76 -11.61
N ALA A 132 -8.03 1.98 -12.36
CA ALA A 132 -8.00 2.60 -13.68
C ALA A 132 -9.30 3.37 -13.92
N PHE A 133 -9.24 4.34 -14.83
CA PHE A 133 -10.38 5.15 -15.24
C PHE A 133 -10.67 4.95 -16.71
N ASN A 134 -11.96 4.95 -17.05
CA ASN A 134 -12.45 5.01 -18.42
C ASN A 134 -13.64 5.97 -18.46
N ASN A 135 -13.45 7.15 -19.01
CA ASN A 135 -14.41 8.26 -18.94
C ASN A 135 -14.80 8.54 -17.46
N GLU A 136 -16.12 8.47 -17.16
CA GLU A 136 -16.64 8.70 -15.79
C GLU A 136 -16.63 7.44 -14.91
N GLN A 137 -16.16 6.30 -15.44
CA GLN A 137 -16.14 5.04 -14.70
C GLN A 137 -14.81 4.81 -14.01
N THR A 138 -14.87 4.31 -12.80
CA THR A 138 -13.69 3.90 -12.01
C THR A 138 -13.70 2.38 -11.86
N PHE A 139 -12.60 1.75 -12.24
CA PHE A 139 -12.38 0.32 -12.08
C PHE A 139 -11.28 0.07 -11.07
N VAL A 140 -11.42 -0.98 -10.29
CA VAL A 140 -10.41 -1.40 -9.32
C VAL A 140 -10.16 -2.91 -9.38
N ILE A 141 -8.93 -3.32 -9.14
CA ILE A 141 -8.61 -4.69 -8.76
C ILE A 141 -8.65 -4.74 -7.25
N ALA A 142 -9.56 -5.54 -6.70
CA ALA A 142 -9.71 -5.64 -5.26
C ALA A 142 -9.94 -7.09 -4.83
N ASN A 143 -9.64 -7.35 -3.57
CA ASN A 143 -9.95 -8.58 -2.87
C ASN A 143 -10.46 -8.28 -1.47
N SER A 144 -10.98 -9.31 -0.82
CA SER A 144 -11.31 -9.31 0.61
C SER A 144 -10.67 -10.53 1.28
N PHE A 145 -10.90 -10.69 2.56
CA PHE A 145 -10.30 -11.79 3.30
C PHE A 145 -10.69 -13.18 2.77
N SER A 146 -11.93 -13.34 2.30
CA SER A 146 -12.46 -14.59 1.76
C SER A 146 -12.57 -14.67 0.23
N ASN A 147 -12.35 -13.54 -0.47
CA ASN A 147 -12.49 -13.47 -1.91
C ASN A 147 -11.17 -13.04 -2.57
N PRO A 148 -10.63 -13.85 -3.51
CA PRO A 148 -9.42 -13.49 -4.26
C PRO A 148 -9.66 -12.31 -5.19
N ASP A 149 -8.57 -11.85 -5.83
CA ASP A 149 -8.56 -10.68 -6.71
C ASP A 149 -9.58 -10.80 -7.85
N GLU A 150 -10.42 -9.78 -7.97
CA GLU A 150 -11.35 -9.61 -9.08
C GLU A 150 -11.37 -8.15 -9.52
N ILE A 151 -11.89 -7.89 -10.71
CA ILE A 151 -12.12 -6.53 -11.19
C ILE A 151 -13.52 -6.10 -10.77
N TYR A 152 -13.59 -4.90 -10.25
CA TYR A 152 -14.85 -4.26 -9.84
C TYR A 152 -14.99 -2.91 -10.50
N GLU A 153 -16.22 -2.53 -10.82
CA GLU A 153 -16.61 -1.14 -11.02
C GLU A 153 -16.88 -0.50 -9.66
N LEU A 154 -16.25 0.63 -9.40
CA LEU A 154 -16.48 1.44 -8.19
C LEU A 154 -17.42 2.59 -8.53
N ASN A 155 -18.59 2.61 -7.92
CA ASN A 155 -19.59 3.65 -8.12
C ASN A 155 -20.21 4.04 -6.78
N ASN A 156 -20.16 5.31 -6.41
CA ASN A 156 -20.73 5.86 -5.16
C ASN A 156 -20.33 5.06 -3.90
N GLY A 157 -19.07 4.65 -3.81
CA GLY A 157 -18.54 3.89 -2.68
C GLY A 157 -18.90 2.40 -2.66
N GLN A 158 -19.55 1.90 -3.70
CA GLN A 158 -19.93 0.51 -3.84
C GLN A 158 -19.11 -0.20 -4.93
N LEU A 159 -18.74 -1.43 -4.66
CA LEU A 159 -18.02 -2.31 -5.59
C LEU A 159 -18.99 -3.28 -6.25
N THR A 160 -19.08 -3.21 -7.57
CA THR A 160 -19.83 -4.18 -8.40
C THR A 160 -18.83 -5.04 -9.14
N LYS A 161 -18.80 -6.35 -8.84
CA LYS A 161 -17.88 -7.29 -9.50
C LYS A 161 -18.23 -7.41 -10.99
N ILE A 162 -17.24 -7.27 -11.86
CA ILE A 162 -17.38 -7.34 -13.32
C ILE A 162 -16.50 -8.41 -13.97
N SER A 163 -15.64 -9.10 -13.20
CA SER A 163 -14.84 -10.21 -13.70
C SER A 163 -15.17 -11.51 -12.97
N GLU A 164 -14.77 -12.62 -13.57
CA GLU A 164 -14.89 -13.97 -13.02
C GLU A 164 -13.55 -14.73 -13.13
N ALA A 165 -12.44 -13.99 -12.90
CA ALA A 165 -11.08 -14.52 -13.07
C ALA A 165 -10.81 -15.73 -12.16
N ASN A 166 -11.37 -15.73 -10.95
CA ASN A 166 -11.19 -16.78 -9.95
C ASN A 166 -12.43 -17.68 -9.77
N GLU A 167 -13.42 -17.63 -10.67
CA GLU A 167 -14.66 -18.41 -10.54
C GLU A 167 -14.39 -19.91 -10.43
N SER A 168 -13.48 -20.44 -11.24
CA SER A 168 -13.13 -21.87 -11.23
C SER A 168 -12.52 -22.34 -9.90
N PHE A 169 -11.83 -21.45 -9.20
CA PHE A 169 -11.30 -21.68 -7.87
C PHE A 169 -12.40 -21.58 -6.82
N THR A 170 -13.14 -20.50 -6.77
CA THR A 170 -14.18 -20.25 -5.75
C THR A 170 -15.35 -21.23 -5.79
N LYS A 171 -15.63 -21.83 -6.94
CA LYS A 171 -16.61 -22.93 -7.06
C LYS A 171 -16.14 -24.26 -6.47
N LYS A 172 -14.82 -24.47 -6.36
CA LYS A 172 -14.24 -25.77 -5.92
C LYS A 172 -13.66 -25.73 -4.51
N VAL A 173 -13.28 -24.56 -4.06
CA VAL A 173 -12.57 -24.37 -2.78
C VAL A 173 -13.44 -23.53 -1.84
N LYS A 174 -13.72 -24.10 -0.66
CA LYS A 174 -14.34 -23.31 0.40
C LYS A 174 -13.33 -22.33 0.93
N THR A 175 -13.67 -21.05 0.92
CA THR A 175 -12.92 -19.99 1.59
C THR A 175 -13.53 -19.69 2.95
N TRP A 176 -12.70 -19.18 3.86
CA TRP A 176 -13.09 -18.81 5.20
C TRP A 176 -13.04 -17.30 5.33
N ASP A 177 -14.06 -16.73 5.94
CA ASP A 177 -14.04 -15.31 6.31
C ASP A 177 -13.38 -15.13 7.67
N CYS A 178 -13.08 -13.89 8.04
CA CYS A 178 -12.47 -13.57 9.32
C CYS A 178 -13.42 -12.84 10.26
N GLU A 179 -13.17 -13.00 11.54
CA GLU A 179 -13.62 -12.11 12.59
C GLU A 179 -12.53 -11.03 12.77
N TYR A 180 -12.92 -9.77 12.72
CA TYR A 180 -12.01 -8.65 12.96
C TYR A 180 -12.34 -7.97 14.27
N GLU A 181 -11.32 -7.72 15.06
CA GLU A 181 -11.43 -7.00 16.32
C GLU A 181 -10.21 -6.10 16.54
N ARG A 182 -10.44 -4.94 17.11
CA ARG A 182 -9.37 -4.09 17.61
C ARG A 182 -9.18 -4.34 19.09
N ILE A 183 -8.03 -4.94 19.42
CA ILE A 183 -7.70 -5.37 20.77
C ILE A 183 -6.89 -4.30 21.49
N ASP A 184 -7.37 -3.86 22.65
CA ASP A 184 -6.62 -2.99 23.56
C ASP A 184 -5.57 -3.81 24.31
N THR A 185 -4.30 -3.48 24.12
CA THR A 185 -3.17 -4.13 24.82
C THR A 185 -2.75 -3.39 26.09
N GLY A 186 -3.49 -2.36 26.50
CA GLY A 186 -3.14 -1.45 27.60
C GLY A 186 -2.06 -0.43 27.26
N LYS A 187 -1.41 -0.55 26.09
CA LYS A 187 -0.45 0.42 25.55
C LYS A 187 -0.91 1.02 24.23
N SER A 188 -1.63 0.27 23.44
CA SER A 188 -2.22 0.67 22.16
C SER A 188 -3.28 -0.33 21.77
N GLU A 189 -4.19 0.08 20.91
CA GLU A 189 -5.07 -0.84 20.21
C GLU A 189 -4.33 -1.44 19.00
N ILE A 190 -4.54 -2.73 18.73
CA ILE A 190 -3.99 -3.43 17.58
C ILE A 190 -5.10 -4.07 16.75
N ASP A 191 -5.00 -3.97 15.44
CA ASP A 191 -5.92 -4.63 14.52
C ASP A 191 -5.61 -6.13 14.50
N THR A 192 -6.65 -6.96 14.67
CA THR A 192 -6.52 -8.41 14.77
C THR A 192 -7.59 -9.10 13.92
N TRP A 193 -7.19 -10.13 13.20
CA TRP A 193 -8.04 -10.98 12.38
C TRP A 193 -7.96 -12.41 12.88
N GLY A 194 -9.11 -13.09 12.98
CA GLY A 194 -9.19 -14.48 13.36
C GLY A 194 -10.05 -15.30 12.39
N ILE A 195 -9.58 -16.48 12.02
CA ILE A 195 -10.43 -17.52 11.43
C ILE A 195 -10.60 -18.61 12.50
N PHE A 196 -11.84 -18.87 12.89
CA PHE A 196 -12.15 -19.88 13.92
C PHE A 196 -12.93 -21.04 13.30
N VAL A 197 -12.25 -22.17 13.12
CA VAL A 197 -12.84 -23.40 12.56
C VAL A 197 -13.46 -24.31 13.62
N GLY A 198 -13.16 -24.06 14.89
CA GLY A 198 -13.76 -24.75 16.02
C GLY A 198 -13.10 -24.44 17.37
N LYS A 199 -13.87 -24.57 18.48
CA LYS A 199 -13.42 -24.22 19.84
C LYS A 199 -12.23 -25.06 20.33
N ASP A 200 -12.21 -26.35 19.97
CA ASP A 200 -11.19 -27.31 20.43
C ASP A 200 -10.08 -27.51 19.38
N LYS A 201 -9.97 -26.61 18.43
CA LYS A 201 -8.94 -26.68 17.37
C LYS A 201 -7.68 -25.96 17.80
N PRO A 202 -6.50 -26.50 17.46
CA PRO A 202 -5.24 -25.78 17.70
C PRO A 202 -5.22 -24.47 16.92
N THR A 203 -4.58 -23.46 17.50
CA THR A 203 -4.51 -22.12 16.94
C THR A 203 -3.10 -21.79 16.45
N ILE A 204 -2.99 -21.30 15.24
CA ILE A 204 -1.76 -20.75 14.66
C ILE A 204 -1.82 -19.24 14.82
N LEU A 205 -0.82 -18.65 15.49
CA LEU A 205 -0.56 -17.23 15.45
C LEU A 205 0.41 -16.98 14.29
N ASN A 206 -0.06 -16.29 13.26
CA ASN A 206 0.79 -15.85 12.15
C ASN A 206 1.31 -14.45 12.43
N ILE A 207 2.63 -14.23 12.25
CA ILE A 207 3.32 -12.99 12.57
C ILE A 207 3.97 -12.47 11.29
N HIS A 208 3.57 -11.28 10.83
CA HIS A 208 4.15 -10.69 9.63
C HIS A 208 5.58 -10.20 9.88
N GLY A 209 6.36 -10.21 8.81
CA GLY A 209 7.68 -9.59 8.78
C GLY A 209 7.61 -8.08 8.63
N GLY A 210 8.77 -7.45 8.63
CA GLY A 210 8.87 -6.00 8.47
C GLY A 210 9.96 -5.43 9.38
N PRO A 211 9.66 -4.48 10.24
CA PRO A 211 8.37 -3.82 10.48
C PRO A 211 7.86 -3.04 9.25
N ALA A 212 7.02 -2.07 9.41
CA ALA A 212 6.50 -1.22 8.34
C ALA A 212 5.73 -1.98 7.24
N SER A 213 5.04 -3.03 7.64
CA SER A 213 4.10 -3.82 6.85
C SER A 213 2.81 -3.99 7.64
N GLN A 214 1.77 -4.54 7.03
CA GLN A 214 0.52 -4.87 7.74
C GLN A 214 -0.10 -6.15 7.18
N TYR A 215 -0.85 -6.89 8.02
CA TYR A 215 -1.94 -7.72 7.57
C TYR A 215 -3.13 -6.84 7.21
N ALA A 216 -3.96 -7.31 6.31
CA ALA A 216 -5.06 -6.53 5.75
C ALA A 216 -6.29 -7.41 5.49
N PHE A 217 -7.41 -6.77 5.17
CA PHE A 217 -8.57 -7.44 4.58
C PHE A 217 -8.23 -7.84 3.14
N THR A 218 -7.36 -8.84 3.02
CA THR A 218 -6.86 -9.36 1.76
C THR A 218 -6.94 -10.88 1.74
N PHE A 219 -7.13 -11.45 0.56
CA PHE A 219 -7.08 -12.89 0.40
C PHE A 219 -5.66 -13.40 0.63
N PHE A 220 -5.48 -14.17 1.69
CA PHE A 220 -4.21 -14.74 2.09
C PHE A 220 -4.33 -16.28 2.05
N ASP A 221 -3.79 -16.90 1.01
CA ASP A 221 -3.94 -18.32 0.73
C ASP A 221 -3.37 -19.21 1.84
N GLU A 222 -2.32 -18.77 2.52
CA GLU A 222 -1.74 -19.44 3.69
C GLU A 222 -2.76 -19.58 4.81
N PHE A 223 -3.51 -18.51 5.15
CA PHE A 223 -4.54 -18.56 6.19
C PHE A 223 -5.69 -19.50 5.79
N GLN A 224 -6.09 -19.45 4.53
CA GLN A 224 -7.11 -20.33 3.99
C GLN A 224 -6.67 -21.79 4.06
N THR A 225 -5.40 -22.05 3.79
CA THR A 225 -4.81 -23.40 3.87
C THR A 225 -4.79 -23.92 5.30
N TYR A 226 -4.37 -23.12 6.27
CA TYR A 226 -4.36 -23.51 7.69
C TYR A 226 -5.79 -23.78 8.21
N ALA A 227 -6.73 -22.91 7.88
CA ALA A 227 -8.12 -23.09 8.26
C ALA A 227 -8.73 -24.36 7.64
N SER A 228 -8.44 -24.62 6.38
CA SER A 228 -8.88 -25.84 5.69
C SER A 228 -8.24 -27.11 6.25
N ALA A 229 -7.03 -27.01 6.82
CA ALA A 229 -6.38 -28.11 7.55
C ALA A 229 -6.90 -28.30 8.98
N GLY A 230 -7.85 -27.48 9.43
CA GLY A 230 -8.51 -27.60 10.73
C GLY A 230 -7.85 -26.82 11.86
N PHE A 231 -7.05 -25.80 11.56
CA PHE A 231 -6.48 -24.90 12.55
C PHE A 231 -7.29 -23.60 12.64
N ASN A 232 -7.45 -23.07 13.84
CA ASN A 232 -7.76 -21.66 13.99
C ASN A 232 -6.55 -20.82 13.60
N VAL A 233 -6.77 -19.65 13.03
CA VAL A 233 -5.67 -18.74 12.60
C VAL A 233 -5.90 -17.38 13.22
N ILE A 234 -4.87 -16.79 13.81
CA ILE A 234 -4.88 -15.43 14.32
C ILE A 234 -3.72 -14.67 13.69
N ALA A 235 -4.00 -13.46 13.24
CA ALA A 235 -3.02 -12.51 12.73
C ALA A 235 -3.30 -11.12 13.29
N CYS A 236 -2.27 -10.35 13.59
CA CYS A 236 -2.44 -9.00 14.14
C CYS A 236 -1.38 -8.04 13.63
N ASN A 237 -1.69 -6.74 13.70
CA ASN A 237 -0.80 -5.64 13.38
C ASN A 237 -0.30 -4.99 14.68
N PRO A 238 0.84 -5.44 15.24
CA PRO A 238 1.42 -4.82 16.42
C PRO A 238 2.01 -3.44 16.10
N ARG A 239 2.41 -2.70 17.14
CA ARG A 239 3.16 -1.46 16.97
C ARG A 239 4.38 -1.68 16.08
N GLY A 240 4.64 -0.76 15.16
CA GLY A 240 5.63 -0.91 14.09
C GLY A 240 5.03 -1.30 12.74
N SER A 241 3.76 -1.70 12.70
CA SER A 241 3.04 -1.97 11.45
C SER A 241 2.66 -0.68 10.75
N SER A 242 2.43 -0.74 9.42
CA SER A 242 1.87 0.36 8.63
C SER A 242 0.35 0.51 8.84
N GLY A 243 -0.25 1.51 8.21
CA GLY A 243 -1.71 1.71 8.22
C GLY A 243 -2.29 2.41 9.46
N ARG A 244 -1.49 2.72 10.48
CA ARG A 244 -1.93 3.38 11.72
C ARG A 244 -1.22 4.72 11.99
N GLY A 245 -0.57 5.27 10.98
CA GLY A 245 0.14 6.54 11.08
C GLY A 245 1.60 6.41 11.49
N HIS A 246 2.30 7.54 11.45
CA HIS A 246 3.74 7.62 11.60
C HIS A 246 4.22 7.21 12.99
N ASP A 247 3.53 7.64 14.03
CA ASP A 247 3.93 7.37 15.42
C ASP A 247 3.80 5.88 15.74
N PHE A 248 2.71 5.23 15.30
CA PHE A 248 2.50 3.80 15.45
C PHE A 248 3.57 2.98 14.70
N LEU A 249 3.89 3.40 13.47
CA LEU A 249 4.92 2.79 12.64
C LEU A 249 6.31 2.87 13.28
N ARG A 250 6.66 3.99 13.91
CA ARG A 250 7.97 4.24 14.51
C ARG A 250 8.12 3.78 15.95
N ASP A 251 7.07 3.33 16.58
CA ASP A 251 7.10 3.01 18.00
C ASP A 251 8.03 1.84 18.39
N VAL A 252 8.44 1.04 17.41
CA VAL A 252 9.47 -0.01 17.59
C VAL A 252 10.90 0.46 17.28
N CYS A 253 11.09 1.73 16.90
CA CYS A 253 12.42 2.26 16.57
C CYS A 253 13.30 2.50 17.80
N GLY A 254 14.61 2.51 17.57
CA GLY A 254 15.59 2.60 18.65
C GLY A 254 15.69 1.28 19.41
N ASN A 255 15.82 1.34 20.71
CA ASN A 255 15.98 0.15 21.57
C ASN A 255 14.62 -0.44 22.03
N LYS A 256 13.56 -0.23 21.26
CA LYS A 256 12.20 -0.66 21.65
C LYS A 256 11.77 -2.04 21.13
N TRP A 257 12.61 -2.71 20.36
CA TRP A 257 12.35 -4.08 19.89
C TRP A 257 12.25 -5.04 21.08
N GLY A 258 11.16 -5.81 21.14
CA GLY A 258 10.94 -6.80 22.18
C GLY A 258 10.50 -6.27 23.54
N VAL A 259 10.22 -4.97 23.67
CA VAL A 259 9.67 -4.35 24.88
C VAL A 259 8.27 -3.74 24.69
N THR A 260 7.62 -4.13 23.61
CA THR A 260 6.30 -3.62 23.22
C THR A 260 5.20 -4.59 23.63
#